data_366e20390273105ba69f004a794162a3
#
_entry.id   366e20390273105ba69f004a794162a3
#
_cell.length_a   1.000
_cell.length_b   1.000
_cell.length_c   1.000
_cell.angle_alpha   90.00
_cell.angle_beta   90.00
_cell.angle_gamma   90.00
#
_symmetry.space_group_name_H-M   'P 1'
#
loop_
_entity.id
_entity.type
_entity.pdbx_description
1 polymer ?
#
loop_
_entity_poly.entity_id
_entity_poly.type
_entity_poly.pdbx_seq_one_letter_code
_entity_poly.pdbx_strand_id
1 'polypeptide(L)'
;MEQQQQRVIEICTAWDLYNNTTEEKQILKFYTELGEYADAVLKDDKDAIIDAIGDMAVCLINAEVIENRLIGFGKPYCSFDNIYGIIDNLVIFAACRNYKECFLILSSLAESHGTTLEHCLDTVIKVIEKRKGKMINGVFIKE
;
A
#
# COMPACT_ATOMS: atom_id res chain seq x y z
N MET A 1 8.09 -8.62 5.92
CA MET A 1 7.47 -8.22 4.63
C MET A 1 6.82 -9.38 3.88
N GLU A 2 7.52 -10.44 3.56
CA GLU A 2 6.95 -11.57 2.80
C GLU A 2 5.71 -12.18 3.45
N GLN A 3 5.70 -12.32 4.78
CA GLN A 3 4.57 -12.86 5.52
C GLN A 3 3.34 -11.96 5.44
N GLN A 4 3.52 -10.64 5.63
CA GLN A 4 2.43 -9.66 5.52
C GLN A 4 1.88 -9.59 4.10
N GLN A 5 2.76 -9.59 3.10
CA GLN A 5 2.39 -9.59 1.70
C GLN A 5 1.56 -10.82 1.35
N GLN A 6 1.99 -12.01 1.77
CA GLN A 6 1.25 -13.26 1.56
C GLN A 6 -0.14 -13.20 2.23
N ARG A 7 -0.23 -12.64 3.45
CA ARG A 7 -1.50 -12.51 4.15
C ARG A 7 -2.48 -11.57 3.44
N VAL A 8 -2.00 -10.43 2.91
CA VAL A 8 -2.81 -9.54 2.06
C VAL A 8 -3.35 -10.28 0.85
N ILE A 9 -2.50 -11.03 0.15
CA ILE A 9 -2.89 -11.79 -1.04
C ILE A 9 -3.98 -12.81 -0.72
N GLU A 10 -3.86 -13.54 0.39
CA GLU A 10 -4.87 -14.52 0.84
C GLU A 10 -6.23 -13.86 1.11
N ILE A 11 -6.24 -12.73 1.83
CA ILE A 11 -7.47 -11.99 2.13
C ILE A 11 -8.12 -11.47 0.84
N CYS A 12 -7.34 -10.85 -0.02
CA CYS A 12 -7.83 -10.28 -1.28
C CYS A 12 -8.30 -11.36 -2.26
N THR A 13 -7.68 -12.54 -2.24
CA THR A 13 -8.13 -13.71 -3.01
C THR A 13 -9.49 -14.20 -2.49
N ALA A 14 -9.67 -14.27 -1.17
CA ALA A 14 -10.95 -14.66 -0.57
C ALA A 14 -12.09 -13.69 -0.90
N TRP A 15 -11.78 -12.43 -1.18
CA TRP A 15 -12.76 -11.43 -1.65
C TRP A 15 -13.02 -11.50 -3.16
N ASP A 16 -12.35 -12.36 -3.89
CA ASP A 16 -12.36 -12.40 -5.36
C ASP A 16 -11.90 -11.07 -6.00
N LEU A 17 -10.96 -10.38 -5.32
CA LEU A 17 -10.49 -9.08 -5.76
C LEU A 17 -9.83 -9.15 -7.13
N TYR A 18 -8.94 -10.11 -7.34
CA TYR A 18 -8.09 -10.19 -8.53
C TYR A 18 -8.85 -10.50 -9.83
N ASN A 19 -10.07 -11.06 -9.73
CA ASN A 19 -10.97 -11.24 -10.86
C ASN A 19 -11.91 -10.03 -11.11
N ASN A 20 -11.96 -9.07 -10.17
CA ASN A 20 -12.94 -7.98 -10.17
C ASN A 20 -12.31 -6.58 -10.15
N THR A 21 -10.99 -6.46 -10.35
CA THR A 21 -10.29 -5.18 -10.40
C THR A 21 -9.20 -5.20 -11.47
N THR A 22 -8.55 -4.08 -11.69
CA THR A 22 -7.42 -3.94 -12.61
C THR A 22 -6.25 -3.24 -11.90
N GLU A 23 -5.05 -3.34 -12.46
CA GLU A 23 -3.87 -2.62 -11.97
C GLU A 23 -4.16 -1.12 -11.85
N GLU A 24 -4.75 -0.52 -12.88
CA GLU A 24 -5.06 0.92 -12.91
C GLU A 24 -6.02 1.32 -11.78
N LYS A 25 -7.01 0.50 -11.47
CA LYS A 25 -7.93 0.75 -10.35
C LYS A 25 -7.21 0.67 -9.01
N GLN A 26 -6.26 -0.26 -8.84
CA GLN A 26 -5.45 -0.33 -7.63
C GLN A 26 -4.52 0.88 -7.49
N ILE A 27 -3.95 1.37 -8.59
CA ILE A 27 -3.15 2.60 -8.57
C ILE A 27 -4.01 3.84 -8.29
N LEU A 28 -5.22 3.94 -8.83
CA LEU A 28 -6.16 5.01 -8.45
C LEU A 28 -6.51 4.96 -6.96
N LYS A 29 -6.71 3.76 -6.41
CA LYS A 29 -6.94 3.60 -4.97
C LYS A 29 -5.71 4.01 -4.17
N PHE A 30 -4.51 3.63 -4.60
CA PHE A 30 -3.26 4.10 -4.00
C PHE A 30 -3.18 5.63 -3.91
N TYR A 31 -3.59 6.37 -4.95
CA TYR A 31 -3.62 7.83 -4.91
C TYR A 31 -4.63 8.37 -3.90
N THR A 32 -5.74 7.69 -3.67
CA THR A 32 -6.69 8.03 -2.60
C THR A 32 -6.02 7.90 -1.24
N GLU A 33 -5.35 6.79 -0.98
CA GLU A 33 -4.64 6.53 0.29
C GLU A 33 -3.47 7.51 0.50
N LEU A 34 -2.79 7.91 -0.57
CA LEU A 34 -1.77 8.95 -0.51
C LEU A 34 -2.37 10.31 -0.08
N GLY A 35 -3.57 10.64 -0.55
CA GLY A 35 -4.31 11.81 -0.10
C GLY A 35 -4.68 11.75 1.39
N GLU A 36 -5.12 10.59 1.87
CA GLU A 36 -5.41 10.36 3.30
C GLU A 36 -4.14 10.46 4.15
N TYR A 37 -3.01 9.93 3.66
CA TYR A 37 -1.71 10.11 4.30
C TYR A 37 -1.33 11.60 4.40
N ALA A 38 -1.46 12.36 3.32
CA ALA A 38 -1.15 13.78 3.33
C ALA A 38 -2.01 14.57 4.34
N ASP A 39 -3.30 14.25 4.41
CA ASP A 39 -4.23 14.85 5.37
C ASP A 39 -3.88 14.47 6.83
N ALA A 40 -3.50 13.23 7.07
CA ALA A 40 -3.05 12.75 8.38
C ALA A 40 -1.76 13.47 8.85
N VAL A 41 -0.80 13.68 7.93
CA VAL A 41 0.43 14.46 8.23
C VAL A 41 0.10 15.88 8.61
N LEU A 42 -0.79 16.56 7.87
CA LEU A 42 -1.21 17.94 8.16
C LEU A 42 -1.91 18.07 9.52
N LYS A 43 -2.55 17.00 10.00
CA LYS A 43 -3.24 16.93 11.29
C LYS A 43 -2.38 16.39 12.43
N ASP A 44 -1.14 15.99 12.14
CA ASP A 44 -0.24 15.29 13.09
C ASP A 44 -0.90 14.07 13.76
N ASP A 45 -1.74 13.34 12.98
CA ASP A 45 -2.46 12.14 13.42
C ASP A 45 -1.63 10.88 13.12
N LYS A 46 -0.90 10.41 14.14
CA LYS A 46 0.01 9.27 14.01
C LYS A 46 -0.69 7.95 13.65
N ASP A 47 -1.87 7.71 14.19
CA ASP A 47 -2.60 6.48 13.91
C ASP A 47 -3.12 6.48 12.47
N ALA A 48 -3.64 7.60 12.00
CA ALA A 48 -4.05 7.76 10.61
C ALA A 48 -2.87 7.69 9.63
N ILE A 49 -1.68 8.18 10.01
CA ILE A 49 -0.44 8.03 9.21
C ILE A 49 -0.08 6.55 9.04
N ILE A 50 -0.10 5.78 10.13
CA ILE A 50 0.21 4.34 10.11
C ILE A 50 -0.78 3.59 9.22
N ASP A 51 -2.07 3.86 9.37
CA ASP A 51 -3.16 3.26 8.60
C ASP A 51 -3.00 3.55 7.09
N ALA A 52 -2.82 4.82 6.72
CA ALA A 52 -2.66 5.23 5.34
C ALA A 52 -1.41 4.63 4.66
N ILE A 53 -0.28 4.52 5.36
CA ILE A 53 0.92 3.85 4.83
C ILE A 53 0.63 2.37 4.57
N GLY A 54 -0.06 1.70 5.49
CA GLY A 54 -0.46 0.30 5.32
C GLY A 54 -1.41 0.12 4.13
N ASP A 55 -2.41 0.97 3.98
CA ASP A 55 -3.37 0.92 2.87
C ASP A 55 -2.72 1.22 1.52
N MET A 56 -1.77 2.15 1.46
CA MET A 56 -0.93 2.35 0.26
C MET A 56 -0.17 1.07 -0.12
N ALA A 57 0.44 0.40 0.86
CA ALA A 57 1.16 -0.84 0.62
C ALA A 57 0.23 -1.96 0.12
N VAL A 58 -0.97 -2.10 0.67
CA VAL A 58 -1.98 -3.07 0.20
C VAL A 58 -2.36 -2.82 -1.26
N CYS A 59 -2.60 -1.57 -1.65
CA CYS A 59 -2.89 -1.23 -3.05
C CYS A 59 -1.76 -1.62 -4.00
N LEU A 60 -0.50 -1.37 -3.62
CA LEU A 60 0.66 -1.71 -4.43
C LEU A 60 0.91 -3.23 -4.51
N ILE A 61 0.70 -3.97 -3.41
CA ILE A 61 0.74 -5.45 -3.42
C ILE A 61 -0.27 -5.99 -4.42
N ASN A 62 -1.51 -5.51 -4.37
CA ASN A 62 -2.57 -5.95 -5.26
C ASN A 62 -2.29 -5.60 -6.73
N ALA A 63 -1.80 -4.38 -7.01
CA ALA A 63 -1.43 -3.97 -8.35
C ALA A 63 -0.35 -4.87 -8.94
N GLU A 64 0.66 -5.21 -8.14
CA GLU A 64 1.75 -6.09 -8.56
C GLU A 64 1.31 -7.53 -8.82
N VAL A 65 0.43 -8.09 -7.97
CA VAL A 65 -0.13 -9.43 -8.19
C VAL A 65 -0.89 -9.49 -9.51
N ILE A 66 -1.66 -8.45 -9.83
CA ILE A 66 -2.41 -8.36 -11.10
C ILE A 66 -1.46 -8.33 -12.31
N GLU A 67 -0.35 -7.62 -12.21
CA GLU A 67 0.67 -7.56 -13.26
C GLU A 67 1.55 -8.82 -13.37
N ASN A 68 1.40 -9.80 -12.46
CA ASN A 68 2.24 -11.02 -12.40
C ASN A 68 3.75 -10.70 -12.32
N ARG A 69 4.13 -9.60 -11.68
CA ARG A 69 5.53 -9.26 -11.44
C ARG A 69 5.95 -9.79 -10.08
N LEU A 70 6.89 -10.74 -10.07
CA LEU A 70 7.51 -11.20 -8.84
C LEU A 70 8.49 -10.14 -8.31
N ILE A 71 8.26 -9.66 -7.09
CA ILE A 71 9.15 -8.70 -6.45
C ILE A 71 10.43 -9.40 -5.97
N GLY A 72 11.56 -8.93 -6.47
CA GLY A 72 12.83 -9.15 -5.79
C GLY A 72 13.12 -7.98 -4.86
N PHE A 73 13.20 -8.22 -3.57
CA PHE A 73 13.62 -7.20 -2.61
C PHE A 73 15.06 -6.77 -2.89
N GLY A 74 15.26 -5.51 -3.26
CA GLY A 74 16.56 -4.87 -3.39
C GLY A 74 16.80 -3.89 -2.24
N LYS A 75 18.08 -3.62 -1.93
CA LYS A 75 18.44 -2.61 -0.93
C LYS A 75 17.92 -1.22 -1.33
N PRO A 76 17.51 -0.38 -0.36
CA PRO A 76 17.05 0.97 -0.64
C PRO A 76 18.17 1.79 -1.30
N TYR A 77 17.87 2.40 -2.41
CA TYR A 77 18.72 3.39 -3.07
C TYR A 77 17.96 4.71 -3.06
N CYS A 78 18.19 5.49 -2.04
CA CYS A 78 18.00 6.93 -1.99
C CYS A 78 17.99 7.41 -0.54
N SER A 79 18.89 8.30 -0.16
CA SER A 79 18.73 9.16 1.00
C SER A 79 17.82 10.31 0.57
N PHE A 80 16.62 10.38 1.13
CA PHE A 80 15.74 11.52 0.91
C PHE A 80 15.87 12.45 2.11
N ASP A 81 16.27 13.69 1.87
CA ASP A 81 16.55 14.65 2.94
C ASP A 81 15.27 15.20 3.62
N ASN A 82 14.09 14.93 3.05
CA ASN A 82 12.82 15.33 3.62
C ASN A 82 11.63 14.52 3.07
N ILE A 83 10.51 14.57 3.81
CA ILE A 83 9.27 13.84 3.51
C ILE A 83 8.67 14.22 2.15
N TYR A 84 8.82 15.44 1.69
CA TYR A 84 8.24 15.90 0.41
C TYR A 84 8.94 15.23 -0.78
N GLY A 85 10.26 15.13 -0.75
CA GLY A 85 11.03 14.42 -1.77
C GLY A 85 10.72 12.91 -1.79
N ILE A 86 10.46 12.32 -0.63
CA ILE A 86 10.02 10.91 -0.51
C ILE A 86 8.68 10.71 -1.24
N ILE A 87 7.70 11.59 -0.99
CA ILE A 87 6.36 11.51 -1.61
C ILE A 87 6.46 11.70 -3.13
N ASP A 88 7.20 12.70 -3.60
CA ASP A 88 7.35 12.98 -5.03
C ASP A 88 7.92 11.76 -5.78
N ASN A 89 8.93 11.10 -5.21
CA ASN A 89 9.50 9.90 -5.79
C ASN A 89 8.52 8.71 -5.75
N LEU A 90 7.76 8.55 -4.67
CA LEU A 90 6.75 7.50 -4.57
C LEU A 90 5.72 7.63 -5.70
N VAL A 91 5.24 8.85 -5.97
CA VAL A 91 4.29 9.11 -7.07
C VAL A 91 4.91 8.77 -8.43
N ILE A 92 6.15 9.19 -8.68
CA ILE A 92 6.86 8.90 -9.94
C ILE A 92 7.00 7.39 -10.15
N PHE A 93 7.48 6.66 -9.16
CA PHE A 93 7.68 5.22 -9.28
C PHE A 93 6.36 4.44 -9.36
N ALA A 94 5.30 4.89 -8.68
CA ALA A 94 3.97 4.30 -8.82
C ALA A 94 3.41 4.51 -10.24
N ALA A 95 3.57 5.71 -10.80
CA ALA A 95 3.17 6.00 -12.17
C ALA A 95 3.94 5.14 -13.20
N CYS A 96 5.21 4.84 -12.93
CA CYS A 96 6.04 3.97 -13.77
C CYS A 96 5.83 2.46 -13.51
N ARG A 97 4.96 2.08 -12.57
CA ARG A 97 4.74 0.68 -12.15
C ARG A 97 6.01 0.00 -11.62
N ASN A 98 6.89 0.78 -11.03
CA ASN A 98 8.10 0.26 -10.38
C ASN A 98 7.82 -0.05 -8.90
N TYR A 99 7.11 -1.14 -8.67
CA TYR A 99 6.62 -1.53 -7.34
C TYR A 99 7.75 -1.77 -6.34
N LYS A 100 8.87 -2.34 -6.79
CA LYS A 100 10.04 -2.55 -5.95
C LYS A 100 10.51 -1.24 -5.30
N GLU A 101 10.69 -0.19 -6.10
CA GLU A 101 11.09 1.12 -5.59
C GLU A 101 9.99 1.75 -4.72
N CYS A 102 8.72 1.55 -5.06
CA CYS A 102 7.61 2.00 -4.22
C CYS A 102 7.68 1.41 -2.81
N PHE A 103 7.94 0.11 -2.66
CA PHE A 103 8.05 -0.52 -1.33
C PHE A 103 9.26 -0.02 -0.55
N LEU A 104 10.38 0.20 -1.20
CA LEU A 104 11.55 0.80 -0.55
C LEU A 104 11.26 2.21 -0.04
N ILE A 105 10.56 3.01 -0.84
CA ILE A 105 10.16 4.36 -0.47
C ILE A 105 9.13 4.34 0.66
N LEU A 106 8.14 3.45 0.62
CA LEU A 106 7.17 3.29 1.72
C LEU A 106 7.84 2.87 3.02
N SER A 107 8.85 2.00 2.97
CA SER A 107 9.65 1.64 4.16
C SER A 107 10.35 2.86 4.74
N SER A 108 11.02 3.67 3.91
CA SER A 108 11.66 4.92 4.34
C SER A 108 10.65 5.92 4.89
N LEU A 109 9.47 6.00 4.29
CA LEU A 109 8.39 6.86 4.76
C LEU A 109 7.91 6.44 6.16
N ALA A 110 7.67 5.16 6.39
CA ALA A 110 7.29 4.62 7.69
C ALA A 110 8.35 4.93 8.76
N GLU A 111 9.63 4.70 8.45
CA GLU A 111 10.75 5.00 9.35
C GLU A 111 10.82 6.49 9.71
N SER A 112 10.54 7.40 8.77
CA SER A 112 10.50 8.85 9.03
C SER A 112 9.43 9.26 10.04
N HIS A 113 8.39 8.44 10.21
CA HIS A 113 7.34 8.60 11.21
C HIS A 113 7.54 7.76 12.48
N GLY A 114 8.72 7.13 12.64
CA GLY A 114 9.06 6.33 13.82
C GLY A 114 8.34 4.98 13.89
N THR A 115 7.96 4.42 12.75
CA THR A 115 7.31 3.11 12.63
C THR A 115 8.03 2.25 11.57
N THR A 116 7.46 1.10 11.21
CA THR A 116 7.95 0.23 10.15
C THR A 116 6.84 -0.10 9.17
N LEU A 117 7.17 -0.41 7.92
CA LEU A 117 6.18 -0.81 6.92
C LEU A 117 5.47 -2.10 7.34
N GLU A 118 6.17 -3.04 7.97
CA GLU A 118 5.59 -4.25 8.52
C GLU A 118 4.50 -3.94 9.56
N HIS A 119 4.77 -3.01 10.48
CA HIS A 119 3.78 -2.61 11.49
C HIS A 119 2.57 -1.94 10.86
N CYS A 120 2.76 -1.08 9.86
CA CYS A 120 1.67 -0.46 9.12
C CYS A 120 0.80 -1.52 8.44
N LEU A 121 1.42 -2.49 7.75
CA LEU A 121 0.71 -3.59 7.12
C LEU A 121 -0.03 -4.47 8.14
N ASP A 122 0.60 -4.83 9.25
CA ASP A 122 -0.04 -5.63 10.31
C ASP A 122 -1.28 -4.91 10.87
N THR A 123 -1.24 -3.58 10.98
CA THR A 123 -2.37 -2.77 11.45
C THR A 123 -3.54 -2.87 10.47
N VAL A 124 -3.29 -2.65 9.20
CA VAL A 124 -4.31 -2.72 8.14
C VAL A 124 -4.84 -4.15 7.95
N ILE A 125 -3.96 -5.16 7.98
CA ILE A 125 -4.35 -6.57 7.88
C ILE A 125 -5.39 -6.93 8.95
N LYS A 126 -5.19 -6.52 10.20
CA LYS A 126 -6.14 -6.76 11.30
C LYS A 126 -7.52 -6.15 11.04
N VAL A 127 -7.59 -5.08 10.27
CA VAL A 127 -8.85 -4.44 9.88
C VAL A 127 -9.50 -5.19 8.72
N ILE A 128 -8.73 -5.43 7.64
CA ILE A 128 -9.27 -6.01 6.42
C ILE A 128 -9.67 -7.49 6.59
N GLU A 129 -8.95 -8.26 7.41
CA GLU A 129 -9.27 -9.69 7.65
C GLU A 129 -10.63 -9.89 8.34
N LYS A 130 -11.14 -8.85 9.04
CA LYS A 130 -12.46 -8.90 9.68
C LYS A 130 -13.60 -8.51 8.74
N ARG A 131 -13.28 -7.96 7.57
CA ARG A 131 -14.30 -7.54 6.60
C ARG A 131 -14.89 -8.78 5.92
N LYS A 132 -16.24 -8.87 5.92
CA LYS A 132 -16.99 -9.87 5.17
C LYS A 132 -17.59 -9.21 3.95
N GLY A 133 -17.45 -9.85 2.79
CA GLY A 133 -17.96 -9.32 1.55
C GLY A 133 -17.17 -9.82 0.33
N LYS A 134 -17.50 -9.28 -0.82
CA LYS A 134 -16.87 -9.61 -2.11
C LYS A 134 -16.64 -8.36 -2.94
N MET A 135 -15.68 -8.46 -3.86
CA MET A 135 -15.48 -7.45 -4.89
C MET A 135 -16.49 -7.68 -6.02
N ILE A 136 -17.23 -6.65 -6.39
CA ILE A 136 -18.14 -6.66 -7.54
C ILE A 136 -17.84 -5.42 -8.39
N ASN A 137 -17.44 -5.63 -9.64
CA ASN A 137 -17.12 -4.54 -10.58
C ASN A 137 -16.12 -3.50 -10.02
N GLY A 138 -15.13 -3.95 -9.27
CA GLY A 138 -14.10 -3.11 -8.67
C GLY A 138 -14.51 -2.37 -7.40
N VAL A 139 -15.68 -2.71 -6.81
CA VAL A 139 -16.16 -2.16 -5.54
C VAL A 139 -16.35 -3.28 -4.52
N PHE A 140 -15.87 -3.05 -3.28
CA PHE A 140 -16.09 -3.98 -2.19
C PHE A 140 -17.50 -3.84 -1.64
N ILE A 141 -18.30 -4.89 -1.75
CA ILE A 141 -19.66 -4.97 -1.22
C ILE A 141 -19.63 -5.78 0.07
N LYS A 142 -19.91 -5.11 1.18
CA LYS A 142 -20.02 -5.76 2.50
C LYS A 142 -21.25 -6.65 2.54
N GLU A 143 -21.11 -7.79 3.19
CA GLU A 143 -22.25 -8.63 3.59
C GLU A 143 -22.98 -8.02 4.77
#